data_adc0bcbb27772c4230cce2ba0c3321a9
#
_entry.id   adc0bcbb27772c4230cce2ba0c3321a9
#
_cell.length_a   1.000
_cell.length_b   1.000
_cell.length_c   1.000
_cell.angle_alpha   90.00
_cell.angle_beta   90.00
_cell.angle_gamma   90.00
#
_symmetry.space_group_name_H-M   'P 1'
#
loop_
_entity.id
_entity.type
_entity.pdbx_description
1 polymer ?
#
loop_
_entity_poly.entity_id
_entity_poly.type
_entity_poly.pdbx_seq_one_letter_code
_entity_poly.pdbx_strand_id
1 'polypeptide(L)'
;MDAIWFYAVWTIGSYMLGSALVGDIVCRLKGVDIRKLGTGNPGTANIWRQVGPKYGIAVFVLDILKGIIVTLPLRLLDIELEWIAISMFCMLAGQFFPIFFRFQGNTGMAALFGTAAGLIPLGAAIAAPVAIIKFGITKNVGWSGGAFFAVSWVAGGLIYMTDWGWIGVVYLMIGSALVFIKQYTQYKNSPDKNNQSKNQ
;
A
#
# COMPACT_ATOMS: atom_id res chain seq x y z
N MET A 1 27.95 -3.47 -16.77
CA MET A 1 28.03 -3.83 -15.34
C MET A 1 27.26 -2.84 -14.46
N ASP A 2 27.21 -1.57 -14.85
CA ASP A 2 26.65 -0.49 -14.02
C ASP A 2 25.11 -0.57 -13.84
N ALA A 3 24.39 -1.05 -14.84
CA ALA A 3 22.93 -1.19 -14.76
C ALA A 3 22.48 -2.19 -13.69
N ILE A 4 23.17 -3.32 -13.52
CA ILE A 4 22.81 -4.34 -12.54
C ILE A 4 22.93 -3.83 -11.10
N TRP A 5 23.96 -3.01 -10.81
CA TRP A 5 24.15 -2.39 -9.52
C TRP A 5 23.06 -1.38 -9.20
N PHE A 6 22.63 -0.59 -10.20
CA PHE A 6 21.52 0.33 -10.05
C PHE A 6 20.23 -0.43 -9.67
N TYR A 7 19.90 -1.49 -10.40
CA TYR A 7 18.70 -2.30 -10.11
C TYR A 7 18.76 -2.97 -8.73
N ALA A 8 19.92 -3.50 -8.34
CA ALA A 8 20.10 -4.12 -7.04
C ALA A 8 19.91 -3.11 -5.90
N VAL A 9 20.55 -1.93 -6.00
CA VAL A 9 20.41 -0.87 -4.98
C VAL A 9 18.98 -0.36 -4.90
N TRP A 10 18.31 -0.15 -6.04
CA TRP A 10 16.94 0.32 -6.07
C TRP A 10 15.97 -0.69 -5.47
N THR A 11 16.12 -1.97 -5.80
CA THR A 11 15.29 -3.07 -5.28
C THR A 11 15.45 -3.25 -3.77
N ILE A 12 16.69 -3.26 -3.28
CA ILE A 12 16.98 -3.31 -1.84
C ILE A 12 16.46 -2.06 -1.15
N GLY A 13 16.67 -0.87 -1.71
CA GLY A 13 16.15 0.40 -1.20
C GLY A 13 14.62 0.40 -1.13
N SER A 14 13.94 -0.17 -2.11
CA SER A 14 12.49 -0.32 -2.13
C SER A 14 11.98 -1.19 -0.97
N TYR A 15 12.65 -2.33 -0.69
CA TYR A 15 12.33 -3.15 0.48
C TYR A 15 12.55 -2.39 1.79
N MET A 16 13.69 -1.69 1.92
CA MET A 16 14.00 -0.91 3.12
C MET A 16 12.99 0.21 3.34
N LEU A 17 12.60 0.92 2.28
CA LEU A 17 11.56 1.96 2.33
C LEU A 17 10.20 1.38 2.72
N GLY A 18 9.84 0.22 2.19
CA GLY A 18 8.65 -0.53 2.61
C GLY A 18 8.70 -0.91 4.09
N SER A 19 9.88 -1.36 4.56
CA SER A 19 10.09 -1.79 5.96
C SER A 19 9.99 -0.66 6.97
N ALA A 20 10.12 0.59 6.57
CA ALA A 20 9.94 1.77 7.44
C ALA A 20 8.44 2.02 7.68
N LEU A 21 7.82 1.30 8.61
CA LEU A 21 6.39 1.43 8.92
C LEU A 21 6.06 2.78 9.57
N VAL A 22 5.60 3.74 8.76
CA VAL A 22 5.28 5.11 9.22
C VAL A 22 4.26 5.08 10.36
N GLY A 23 3.28 4.21 10.29
CA GLY A 23 2.26 4.09 11.32
C GLY A 23 2.79 3.66 12.69
N ASP A 24 3.70 2.67 12.73
CA ASP A 24 4.39 2.29 13.97
C ASP A 24 5.25 3.44 14.51
N ILE A 25 5.98 4.14 13.63
CA ILE A 25 6.83 5.26 14.02
C ILE A 25 5.98 6.38 14.64
N VAL A 26 4.92 6.81 13.96
CA VAL A 26 4.01 7.88 14.43
C VAL A 26 3.39 7.51 15.78
N CYS A 27 2.92 6.25 15.94
CA CYS A 27 2.30 5.82 17.19
C CYS A 27 3.31 5.74 18.33
N ARG A 28 4.54 5.22 18.09
CA ARG A 28 5.61 5.21 19.11
C ARG A 28 5.99 6.60 19.57
N LEU A 29 6.08 7.57 18.65
CA LEU A 29 6.34 8.98 19.00
C LEU A 29 5.24 9.60 19.87
N LYS A 30 4.03 9.00 19.85
CA LYS A 30 2.89 9.37 20.71
C LYS A 30 2.77 8.53 21.97
N GLY A 31 3.69 7.60 22.22
CA GLY A 31 3.61 6.68 23.36
C GLY A 31 2.47 5.65 23.23
N VAL A 32 1.94 5.42 22.01
CA VAL A 32 0.81 4.52 21.75
C VAL A 32 1.31 3.23 21.09
N ASP A 33 0.96 2.09 21.66
CA ASP A 33 1.17 0.77 21.03
C ASP A 33 -0.04 0.41 20.16
N ILE A 34 0.03 0.78 18.87
CA ILE A 34 -1.08 0.56 17.91
C ILE A 34 -1.40 -0.93 17.71
N ARG A 35 -0.45 -1.82 18.00
CA ARG A 35 -0.65 -3.27 17.82
C ARG A 35 -1.59 -3.88 18.84
N LYS A 36 -1.82 -3.17 19.96
CA LYS A 36 -2.78 -3.54 21.01
C LYS A 36 -4.16 -2.90 20.82
N LEU A 37 -4.32 -2.01 19.82
CA LEU A 37 -5.54 -1.21 19.63
C LEU A 37 -6.25 -1.56 18.32
N GLY A 38 -7.57 -1.66 18.39
CA GLY A 38 -8.44 -1.92 17.25
C GLY A 38 -8.03 -3.19 16.51
N THR A 39 -7.70 -3.07 15.22
CA THR A 39 -7.26 -4.22 14.41
C THR A 39 -5.82 -4.66 14.66
N GLY A 40 -5.04 -3.95 15.47
CA GLY A 40 -3.61 -4.19 15.66
C GLY A 40 -2.74 -3.85 14.44
N ASN A 41 -3.35 -3.39 13.33
CA ASN A 41 -2.63 -3.02 12.13
C ASN A 41 -2.11 -1.58 12.23
N PRO A 42 -0.81 -1.30 12.01
CA PRO A 42 -0.26 0.06 11.99
C PRO A 42 -0.55 0.82 10.68
N GLY A 43 -1.66 0.48 10.01
CA GLY A 43 -2.11 1.15 8.80
C GLY A 43 -3.01 2.35 9.07
N THR A 44 -3.18 3.18 8.05
CA THR A 44 -3.97 4.43 8.04
C THR A 44 -5.30 4.32 8.77
N ALA A 45 -6.12 3.32 8.43
CA ALA A 45 -7.49 3.21 8.94
C ALA A 45 -7.56 2.93 10.46
N ASN A 46 -6.63 2.13 10.99
CA ASN A 46 -6.57 1.84 12.41
C ASN A 46 -6.06 3.06 13.17
N ILE A 47 -5.02 3.73 12.66
CA ILE A 47 -4.46 4.95 13.28
C ILE A 47 -5.49 6.07 13.26
N TRP A 48 -6.22 6.26 12.17
CA TRP A 48 -7.32 7.23 12.09
C TRP A 48 -8.32 7.05 13.23
N ARG A 49 -8.74 5.80 13.47
CA ARG A 49 -9.76 5.48 14.48
C ARG A 49 -9.23 5.52 15.92
N GLN A 50 -8.00 5.05 16.15
CA GLN A 50 -7.46 4.85 17.50
C GLN A 50 -6.62 6.01 18.01
N VAL A 51 -5.95 6.74 17.12
CA VAL A 51 -5.01 7.82 17.48
C VAL A 51 -5.52 9.20 17.06
N GLY A 52 -6.21 9.24 15.93
CA GLY A 52 -6.88 10.44 15.43
C GLY A 52 -6.69 10.71 13.95
N PRO A 53 -7.63 11.49 13.34
CA PRO A 53 -7.69 11.71 11.90
C PRO A 53 -6.40 12.30 11.31
N LYS A 54 -5.81 13.29 11.97
CA LYS A 54 -4.59 13.96 11.46
C LYS A 54 -3.40 13.01 11.34
N TYR A 55 -3.26 12.05 12.25
CA TYR A 55 -2.20 11.05 12.21
C TYR A 55 -2.48 9.98 11.16
N GLY A 56 -3.75 9.58 10.99
CA GLY A 56 -4.17 8.69 9.92
C GLY A 56 -3.90 9.29 8.54
N ILE A 57 -4.21 10.59 8.33
CA ILE A 57 -3.91 11.30 7.07
C ILE A 57 -2.39 11.35 6.83
N ALA A 58 -1.60 11.71 7.84
CA ALA A 58 -0.14 11.77 7.70
C ALA A 58 0.44 10.42 7.27
N VAL A 59 0.03 9.33 7.93
CA VAL A 59 0.45 7.97 7.56
C VAL A 59 0.00 7.61 6.13
N PHE A 60 -1.23 7.95 5.76
CA PHE A 60 -1.76 7.72 4.42
C PHE A 60 -0.92 8.40 3.34
N VAL A 61 -0.65 9.69 3.51
CA VAL A 61 0.14 10.48 2.54
C VAL A 61 1.57 9.94 2.43
N LEU A 62 2.22 9.67 3.56
CA LEU A 62 3.59 9.17 3.57
C LEU A 62 3.70 7.76 2.97
N ASP A 63 2.71 6.88 3.19
CA ASP A 63 2.71 5.56 2.57
C ASP A 63 2.43 5.65 1.04
N ILE A 64 1.55 6.55 0.58
CA ILE A 64 1.38 6.84 -0.85
C ILE A 64 2.70 7.32 -1.47
N LEU A 65 3.38 8.26 -0.82
CA LEU A 65 4.66 8.79 -1.31
C LEU A 65 5.71 7.69 -1.48
N LYS A 66 5.76 6.69 -0.61
CA LYS A 66 6.66 5.52 -0.80
C LYS A 66 6.41 4.81 -2.12
N GLY A 67 5.14 4.53 -2.44
CA GLY A 67 4.80 3.88 -3.70
C GLY A 67 5.20 4.70 -4.91
N ILE A 68 4.94 6.00 -4.87
CA ILE A 68 5.34 6.94 -5.94
C ILE A 68 6.86 6.97 -6.09
N ILE A 69 7.61 7.11 -4.99
CA ILE A 69 9.08 7.14 -5.00
C ILE A 69 9.66 5.87 -5.61
N VAL A 70 9.06 4.72 -5.35
CA VAL A 70 9.56 3.43 -5.86
C VAL A 70 9.30 3.26 -7.36
N THR A 71 8.16 3.72 -7.86
CA THR A 71 7.73 3.38 -9.23
C THR A 71 7.87 4.54 -10.23
N LEU A 72 7.53 5.77 -9.84
CA LEU A 72 7.52 6.90 -10.78
C LEU A 72 8.90 7.23 -11.37
N PRO A 73 10.00 7.29 -10.58
CA PRO A 73 11.32 7.58 -11.15
C PRO A 73 11.75 6.53 -12.17
N LEU A 74 11.55 5.24 -11.90
CA LEU A 74 11.89 4.16 -12.83
C LEU A 74 11.11 4.28 -14.14
N ARG A 75 9.80 4.62 -14.03
CA ARG A 75 8.97 4.87 -15.20
C ARG A 75 9.45 6.05 -16.02
N LEU A 76 9.81 7.17 -15.38
CA LEU A 76 10.31 8.38 -16.07
C LEU A 76 11.67 8.18 -16.71
N LEU A 77 12.44 7.20 -16.26
CA LEU A 77 13.72 6.79 -16.83
C LEU A 77 13.57 5.68 -17.88
N ASP A 78 12.33 5.35 -18.29
CA ASP A 78 12.00 4.29 -19.25
C ASP A 78 12.66 2.93 -18.92
N ILE A 79 12.75 2.62 -17.60
CA ILE A 79 13.25 1.33 -17.14
C ILE A 79 12.24 0.23 -17.48
N GLU A 80 12.75 -0.95 -17.82
CA GLU A 80 11.93 -2.12 -18.14
C GLU A 80 10.91 -2.40 -17.00
N LEU A 81 9.71 -2.74 -17.41
CA LEU A 81 8.57 -2.90 -16.50
C LEU A 81 8.79 -3.98 -15.43
N GLU A 82 9.56 -5.01 -15.75
CA GLU A 82 9.95 -6.08 -14.85
C GLU A 82 10.70 -5.55 -13.62
N TRP A 83 11.64 -4.61 -13.81
CA TRP A 83 12.38 -4.00 -12.72
C TRP A 83 11.49 -3.08 -11.86
N ILE A 84 10.54 -2.39 -12.49
CA ILE A 84 9.54 -1.60 -11.76
C ILE A 84 8.66 -2.53 -10.91
N ALA A 85 8.22 -3.66 -11.48
CA ALA A 85 7.42 -4.66 -10.77
C ALA A 85 8.19 -5.30 -9.61
N ILE A 86 9.44 -5.72 -9.85
CA ILE A 86 10.31 -6.26 -8.79
C ILE A 86 10.44 -5.26 -7.64
N SER A 87 10.70 -3.99 -7.94
CA SER A 87 10.83 -2.93 -6.93
C SER A 87 9.53 -2.71 -6.15
N MET A 88 8.38 -2.72 -6.83
CA MET A 88 7.05 -2.66 -6.22
C MET A 88 6.82 -3.85 -5.27
N PHE A 89 7.09 -5.08 -5.72
CA PHE A 89 6.90 -6.27 -4.88
C PHE A 89 7.89 -6.32 -3.70
N CYS A 90 9.12 -5.86 -3.87
CA CYS A 90 10.08 -5.71 -2.78
C CYS A 90 9.62 -4.68 -1.74
N MET A 91 9.05 -3.54 -2.17
CA MET A 91 8.45 -2.57 -1.26
C MET A 91 7.25 -3.19 -0.51
N LEU A 92 6.36 -3.93 -1.18
CA LEU A 92 5.25 -4.63 -0.52
C LEU A 92 5.75 -5.71 0.44
N ALA A 93 6.79 -6.46 0.08
CA ALA A 93 7.43 -7.41 0.99
C ALA A 93 7.97 -6.71 2.24
N GLY A 94 8.58 -5.53 2.11
CA GLY A 94 8.97 -4.68 3.23
C GLY A 94 7.80 -4.22 4.09
N GLN A 95 6.65 -3.87 3.49
CA GLN A 95 5.43 -3.53 4.21
C GLN A 95 4.85 -4.74 4.97
N PHE A 96 4.92 -5.94 4.38
CA PHE A 96 4.36 -7.17 4.96
C PHE A 96 5.27 -7.79 6.01
N PHE A 97 6.59 -7.73 5.78
CA PHE A 97 7.63 -8.36 6.57
C PHE A 97 8.78 -7.36 6.83
N PRO A 98 8.53 -6.29 7.60
CA PRO A 98 9.50 -5.22 7.81
C PRO A 98 10.64 -5.66 8.73
N ILE A 99 11.88 -5.52 8.26
CA ILE A 99 13.07 -5.88 9.05
C ILE A 99 13.20 -5.05 10.34
N PHE A 100 12.79 -3.76 10.30
CA PHE A 100 12.88 -2.87 11.45
C PHE A 100 11.83 -3.13 12.54
N PHE A 101 10.80 -3.93 12.26
CA PHE A 101 9.66 -4.17 13.16
C PHE A 101 9.44 -5.66 13.41
N ARG A 102 10.51 -6.45 13.50
CA ARG A 102 10.48 -7.89 13.77
C ARG A 102 9.56 -8.67 12.83
N PHE A 103 9.56 -8.27 11.57
CA PHE A 103 8.72 -8.85 10.50
C PHE A 103 7.20 -8.76 10.74
N GLN A 104 6.78 -7.91 11.67
CA GLN A 104 5.36 -7.64 11.93
C GLN A 104 4.92 -6.43 11.12
N GLY A 105 4.42 -6.67 9.91
CA GLY A 105 4.08 -5.63 8.95
C GLY A 105 2.64 -5.12 9.03
N ASN A 106 2.32 -4.24 8.08
CA ASN A 106 0.97 -3.75 7.80
C ASN A 106 0.40 -4.37 6.51
N THR A 107 -0.74 -3.87 6.03
CA THR A 107 -1.39 -4.35 4.78
C THR A 107 -0.78 -3.76 3.51
N GLY A 108 -0.05 -2.64 3.56
CA GLY A 108 0.55 -1.99 2.41
C GLY A 108 -0.42 -1.32 1.43
N MET A 109 -1.72 -1.19 1.76
CA MET A 109 -2.75 -0.67 0.84
C MET A 109 -2.45 0.75 0.37
N ALA A 110 -2.09 1.67 1.27
CA ALA A 110 -1.79 3.05 0.91
C ALA A 110 -0.52 3.15 0.03
N ALA A 111 0.50 2.33 0.31
CA ALA A 111 1.70 2.26 -0.52
C ALA A 111 1.37 1.75 -1.94
N LEU A 112 0.47 0.77 -2.05
CA LEU A 112 0.02 0.28 -3.36
C LEU A 112 -0.82 1.33 -4.13
N PHE A 113 -1.57 2.21 -3.47
CA PHE A 113 -2.17 3.37 -4.15
C PHE A 113 -1.11 4.27 -4.77
N GLY A 114 -0.01 4.48 -4.05
CA GLY A 114 1.14 5.23 -4.55
C GLY A 114 1.81 4.55 -5.74
N THR A 115 1.96 3.22 -5.74
CA THR A 115 2.51 2.50 -6.90
C THR A 115 1.59 2.61 -8.12
N ALA A 116 0.28 2.55 -7.94
CA ALA A 116 -0.67 2.79 -9.01
C ALA A 116 -0.55 4.22 -9.59
N ALA A 117 -0.40 5.22 -8.71
CA ALA A 117 -0.18 6.60 -9.13
C ALA A 117 1.15 6.81 -9.89
N GLY A 118 2.20 6.07 -9.53
CA GLY A 118 3.48 6.10 -10.25
C GLY A 118 3.46 5.33 -11.57
N LEU A 119 2.77 4.18 -11.61
CA LEU A 119 2.78 3.27 -12.74
C LEU A 119 1.74 3.66 -13.82
N ILE A 120 0.51 3.93 -13.41
CA ILE A 120 -0.63 4.30 -14.27
C ILE A 120 -1.32 5.58 -13.78
N PRO A 121 -0.64 6.75 -13.82
CA PRO A 121 -1.10 7.97 -13.14
C PRO A 121 -2.50 8.42 -13.55
N LEU A 122 -2.87 8.35 -14.83
CA LEU A 122 -4.20 8.74 -15.27
C LEU A 122 -5.27 7.76 -14.76
N GLY A 123 -4.99 6.45 -14.78
CA GLY A 123 -5.90 5.46 -14.21
C GLY A 123 -6.10 5.67 -12.70
N ALA A 124 -5.03 5.95 -11.97
CA ALA A 124 -5.10 6.27 -10.55
C ALA A 124 -5.84 7.59 -10.27
N ALA A 125 -5.62 8.62 -11.10
CA ALA A 125 -6.31 9.92 -10.98
C ALA A 125 -7.83 9.80 -11.19
N ILE A 126 -8.28 8.96 -12.12
CA ILE A 126 -9.71 8.66 -12.34
C ILE A 126 -10.29 7.85 -11.18
N ALA A 127 -9.52 6.92 -10.63
CA ALA A 127 -9.96 6.06 -9.53
C ALA A 127 -10.05 6.78 -8.18
N ALA A 128 -9.21 7.79 -7.94
CA ALA A 128 -9.14 8.48 -6.65
C ALA A 128 -10.47 9.14 -6.22
N PRO A 129 -11.17 9.94 -7.05
CA PRO A 129 -12.48 10.50 -6.70
C PRO A 129 -13.52 9.42 -6.36
N VAL A 130 -13.56 8.31 -7.11
CA VAL A 130 -14.48 7.19 -6.88
C VAL A 130 -14.23 6.56 -5.50
N ALA A 131 -12.97 6.34 -5.16
CA ALA A 131 -12.60 5.80 -3.85
C ALA A 131 -12.96 6.76 -2.71
N ILE A 132 -12.74 8.07 -2.88
CA ILE A 132 -13.07 9.11 -1.89
C ILE A 132 -14.57 9.18 -1.66
N ILE A 133 -15.38 9.23 -2.73
CA ILE A 133 -16.85 9.23 -2.65
C ILE A 133 -17.32 7.96 -1.94
N LYS A 134 -16.81 6.79 -2.36
CA LYS A 134 -17.18 5.51 -1.73
C LYS A 134 -16.80 5.47 -0.26
N PHE A 135 -15.66 6.00 0.13
CA PHE A 135 -15.27 6.13 1.53
C PHE A 135 -16.21 7.07 2.30
N GLY A 136 -16.59 8.19 1.71
CA GLY A 136 -17.57 9.12 2.27
C GLY A 136 -18.90 8.45 2.63
N ILE A 137 -19.37 7.54 1.75
CA ILE A 137 -20.64 6.82 1.91
C ILE A 137 -20.48 5.64 2.89
N THR A 138 -19.47 4.77 2.69
CA THR A 138 -19.38 3.49 3.41
C THR A 138 -18.58 3.54 4.71
N LYS A 139 -17.74 4.56 4.88
CA LYS A 139 -16.73 4.68 5.95
C LYS A 139 -15.80 3.45 6.06
N ASN A 140 -15.73 2.65 4.99
CA ASN A 140 -14.99 1.40 4.94
C ASN A 140 -13.83 1.49 3.96
N VAL A 141 -12.59 1.46 4.49
CA VAL A 141 -11.35 1.58 3.70
C VAL A 141 -11.16 0.40 2.75
N GLY A 142 -11.56 -0.82 3.13
CA GLY A 142 -11.44 -2.00 2.28
C GLY A 142 -12.29 -1.89 1.02
N TRP A 143 -13.57 -1.53 1.15
CA TRP A 143 -14.47 -1.32 0.01
C TRP A 143 -14.04 -0.16 -0.88
N SER A 144 -13.52 0.92 -0.27
CA SER A 144 -13.02 2.08 -1.01
C SER A 144 -11.74 1.76 -1.76
N GLY A 145 -10.83 1.00 -1.13
CA GLY A 145 -9.62 0.50 -1.77
C GLY A 145 -9.92 -0.45 -2.92
N GLY A 146 -10.89 -1.37 -2.75
CA GLY A 146 -11.35 -2.24 -3.82
C GLY A 146 -11.90 -1.46 -5.02
N ALA A 147 -12.70 -0.42 -4.78
CA ALA A 147 -13.20 0.46 -5.83
C ALA A 147 -12.07 1.22 -6.55
N PHE A 148 -11.08 1.73 -5.79
CA PHE A 148 -9.90 2.37 -6.38
C PHE A 148 -9.20 1.44 -7.37
N PHE A 149 -8.87 0.21 -6.93
CA PHE A 149 -8.15 -0.72 -7.80
C PHE A 149 -8.98 -1.14 -9.01
N ALA A 150 -10.26 -1.48 -8.82
CA ALA A 150 -11.13 -1.87 -9.93
C ALA A 150 -11.21 -0.78 -11.01
N VAL A 151 -11.43 0.48 -10.60
CA VAL A 151 -11.49 1.62 -11.54
C VAL A 151 -10.12 1.90 -12.15
N SER A 152 -9.03 1.87 -11.36
CA SER A 152 -7.68 2.13 -11.88
C SER A 152 -7.22 1.06 -12.87
N TRP A 153 -7.62 -0.22 -12.69
CA TRP A 153 -7.32 -1.29 -13.65
C TRP A 153 -8.05 -1.09 -14.97
N VAL A 154 -9.36 -0.81 -14.91
CA VAL A 154 -10.17 -0.59 -16.11
C VAL A 154 -9.68 0.66 -16.85
N ALA A 155 -9.56 1.78 -16.15
CA ALA A 155 -9.09 3.04 -16.76
C ALA A 155 -7.65 2.91 -17.26
N GLY A 156 -6.76 2.28 -16.48
CA GLY A 156 -5.38 2.04 -16.88
C GLY A 156 -5.29 1.15 -18.11
N GLY A 157 -6.02 0.04 -18.16
CA GLY A 157 -6.07 -0.84 -19.31
C GLY A 157 -6.59 -0.19 -20.57
N LEU A 158 -7.60 0.71 -20.45
CA LEU A 158 -8.17 1.44 -21.59
C LEU A 158 -7.27 2.60 -22.08
N ILE A 159 -6.62 3.31 -21.16
CA ILE A 159 -5.78 4.48 -21.51
C ILE A 159 -4.43 4.05 -22.05
N TYR A 160 -3.81 3.06 -21.40
CA TYR A 160 -2.50 2.54 -21.76
C TYR A 160 -2.63 1.25 -22.58
N MET A 161 -3.30 1.31 -23.74
CA MET A 161 -3.56 0.17 -24.65
C MET A 161 -2.29 -0.36 -25.34
N THR A 162 -1.15 -0.31 -24.70
CA THR A 162 0.12 -0.86 -25.12
C THR A 162 0.44 -2.12 -24.33
N ASP A 163 1.33 -2.98 -24.83
CA ASP A 163 1.80 -4.17 -24.10
C ASP A 163 2.31 -3.80 -22.70
N TRP A 164 3.03 -2.68 -22.60
CA TRP A 164 3.52 -2.14 -21.33
C TRP A 164 2.39 -1.82 -20.35
N GLY A 165 1.32 -1.16 -20.81
CA GLY A 165 0.19 -0.75 -19.96
C GLY A 165 -0.59 -1.95 -19.40
N TRP A 166 -0.88 -2.94 -20.23
CA TRP A 166 -1.58 -4.15 -19.79
C TRP A 166 -0.78 -4.97 -18.80
N ILE A 167 0.52 -5.17 -19.03
CA ILE A 167 1.40 -5.87 -18.10
C ILE A 167 1.49 -5.12 -16.77
N GLY A 168 1.59 -3.79 -16.79
CA GLY A 168 1.57 -2.97 -15.58
C GLY A 168 0.28 -3.10 -14.77
N VAL A 169 -0.87 -3.17 -15.44
CA VAL A 169 -2.16 -3.44 -14.78
C VAL A 169 -2.16 -4.84 -14.14
N VAL A 170 -1.65 -5.86 -14.82
CA VAL A 170 -1.55 -7.22 -14.27
C VAL A 170 -0.69 -7.25 -13.00
N TYR A 171 0.46 -6.57 -12.98
CA TYR A 171 1.28 -6.49 -11.77
C TYR A 171 0.55 -5.78 -10.61
N LEU A 172 -0.20 -4.71 -10.90
CA LEU A 172 -1.04 -4.05 -9.88
C LEU A 172 -2.18 -4.96 -9.40
N MET A 173 -2.77 -5.78 -10.27
CA MET A 173 -3.78 -6.77 -9.87
C MET A 173 -3.20 -7.81 -8.90
N ILE A 174 -2.02 -8.36 -9.20
CA ILE A 174 -1.32 -9.29 -8.31
C ILE A 174 -1.00 -8.60 -6.97
N GLY A 175 -0.43 -7.40 -7.01
CA GLY A 175 -0.11 -6.63 -5.80
C GLY A 175 -1.34 -6.37 -4.92
N SER A 176 -2.47 -5.98 -5.53
CA SER A 176 -3.71 -5.74 -4.78
C SER A 176 -4.31 -7.03 -4.20
N ALA A 177 -4.25 -8.15 -4.92
CA ALA A 177 -4.67 -9.45 -4.39
C ALA A 177 -3.85 -9.81 -3.13
N LEU A 178 -2.53 -9.64 -3.16
CA LEU A 178 -1.66 -9.86 -2.00
C LEU A 178 -2.03 -8.94 -0.82
N VAL A 179 -2.31 -7.66 -1.08
CA VAL A 179 -2.75 -6.69 -0.07
C VAL A 179 -4.08 -7.12 0.56
N PHE A 180 -5.06 -7.55 -0.24
CA PHE A 180 -6.36 -8.00 0.27
C PHE A 180 -6.24 -9.30 1.07
N ILE A 181 -5.42 -10.26 0.64
CA ILE A 181 -5.14 -11.49 1.40
C ILE A 181 -4.52 -11.14 2.76
N LYS A 182 -3.52 -10.24 2.77
CA LYS A 182 -2.88 -9.78 4.01
C LYS A 182 -3.88 -9.07 4.92
N GLN A 183 -4.73 -8.20 4.37
CA GLN A 183 -5.77 -7.50 5.12
C GLN A 183 -6.77 -8.48 5.74
N TYR A 184 -7.24 -9.46 4.99
CA TYR A 184 -8.15 -10.50 5.49
C TYR A 184 -7.52 -11.29 6.64
N THR A 185 -6.27 -11.71 6.47
CA THR A 185 -5.53 -12.47 7.50
C THR A 185 -5.35 -11.64 8.77
N GLN A 186 -4.97 -10.37 8.66
CA GLN A 186 -4.84 -9.47 9.82
C GLN A 186 -6.18 -9.21 10.50
N TYR A 187 -7.26 -9.03 9.74
CA TYR A 187 -8.59 -8.86 10.30
C TYR A 187 -9.06 -10.11 11.07
N LYS A 188 -8.82 -11.30 10.52
CA LYS A 188 -9.16 -12.57 11.18
C LYS A 188 -8.47 -12.73 12.54
N ASN A 189 -7.22 -12.27 12.65
CA ASN A 189 -6.38 -12.38 13.84
C ASN A 189 -6.40 -11.11 14.72
N SER A 190 -7.34 -10.17 14.47
CA SER A 190 -7.37 -8.88 15.17
C SER A 190 -7.80 -9.01 16.64
N PRO A 191 -7.27 -8.16 17.55
CA PRO A 191 -7.70 -8.09 18.94
C PRO A 191 -9.23 -7.84 19.10
N ASP A 192 -9.80 -6.99 18.26
CA ASP A 192 -11.24 -6.68 18.27
C ASP A 192 -12.09 -7.94 18.08
N LYS A 193 -11.71 -8.81 17.14
CA LYS A 193 -12.47 -10.04 16.87
C LYS A 193 -12.33 -11.07 18.00
N ASN A 194 -11.13 -11.18 18.58
CA ASN A 194 -10.87 -12.09 19.68
C ASN A 194 -11.64 -11.69 20.97
N ASN A 195 -11.89 -10.39 21.17
CA ASN A 195 -12.69 -9.90 22.29
C ASN A 195 -14.20 -10.14 22.08
N GLN A 196 -14.69 -10.03 20.83
CA GLN A 196 -16.09 -10.34 20.51
C GLN A 196 -16.42 -11.82 20.69
N SER A 197 -15.50 -12.72 20.34
CA SER A 197 -15.71 -14.18 20.49
C SER A 197 -15.65 -14.68 21.94
N LYS A 198 -15.08 -13.91 22.88
CA LYS A 198 -15.04 -14.24 24.31
C LYS A 198 -16.27 -13.76 25.08
N ASN A 199 -17.08 -12.86 24.48
CA ASN A 199 -18.28 -12.30 25.08
C ASN A 199 -19.58 -12.93 24.55
N GLN A 200 -19.47 -13.95 23.71
CA GLN A 200 -20.55 -14.86 23.26
C GLN A 200 -20.43 -16.23 23.93
#